data_c9e0f8aab45dbf578bea4e6ae9924b22
#
_entry.id   c9e0f8aab45dbf578bea4e6ae9924b22
#
_cell.length_a   1.000
_cell.length_b   1.000
_cell.length_c   1.000
_cell.angle_alpha   90.00
_cell.angle_beta   90.00
_cell.angle_gamma   90.00
#
_symmetry.space_group_name_H-M   'P 1'
#
loop_
_entity.id
_entity.type
_entity.pdbx_description
1 polymer ?
#
loop_
_entity_poly.entity_id
_entity_poly.type
_entity_poly.pdbx_seq_one_letter_code
_entity_poly.pdbx_strand_id
1 'polypeptide(L)'
;MTRRHLQRGGATHAGAASGAARAMHPLAAPPIEVGPMRASILTFSCLGLCLLYATVAAAQDTAIVIHPESAAVSLRPEELPRLVGEEAVRFYNAPTTTRLVGRSRLPAGNEWRGDVAVRNGAVSVAGRIQGTLLVINGDAALDTSATVTGDLIVIGGTVTRASGSAVAGEVRIYREPLAYRTQGDEIALARGSPRRWLRNLGVEKSWGTADSRSSLTLATAGTFNRVEGLPVVFGPIFDWKLRENVRLRLDALGVFRTAGDLTDKRSDLGYMARTELRSGEAPGYGIELRAYDVVAPVEEWGLRNAEVGWAAFLFQRDYRDYYFSKGLAGRVFVQPHQPLHVAFEVRHDWQTSEAARDPWTLFRNDQAWRPNPPIDDGHYTTFTGAVSLDTRNDRTDPTAGWLLRAQVENARSADVTPPTGVPTSVRRPIPTDGSYQFSRVWFDFRRYNRVSPSGRFNLRLLAGGWAGGDPLPLQRRLSIGGPDPMAGYSFRHSACNRDLIDPAFGGSLVAACDRVILLQAEYRGHISLHWAYSSSRPEDEEARSLLTLQGPDLVVLANAGQAWLVGSGPGRVPSNRLPTLSSWIADLGLGIDWGGFGFYVAKAVTAGEPLRFTMRLDHRF
;
A
#
# COMPACT_ATOMS: atom_id res chain seq x y z
N MET A 1 -69.46 -24.26 13.60
CA MET A 1 -69.87 -25.66 14.01
C MET A 1 -68.69 -26.29 14.74
N THR A 2 -68.85 -26.40 16.05
CA THR A 2 -68.63 -27.52 17.00
C THR A 2 -67.12 -27.81 17.28
N ARG A 3 -66.58 -27.32 18.43
CA ARG A 3 -66.58 -27.82 19.86
C ARG A 3 -65.56 -28.94 20.06
N ARG A 4 -64.48 -28.66 20.91
CA ARG A 4 -64.29 -29.01 22.36
C ARG A 4 -63.80 -30.47 22.61
N HIS A 5 -62.71 -30.67 23.41
CA HIS A 5 -62.58 -30.86 24.88
C HIS A 5 -61.11 -31.19 25.20
N LEU A 6 -60.35 -30.56 26.06
CA LEU A 6 -60.29 -30.48 27.53
C LEU A 6 -60.26 -31.84 28.29
N GLN A 7 -59.11 -32.05 28.99
CA GLN A 7 -59.00 -32.53 30.40
C GLN A 7 -57.54 -32.83 30.71
N ARG A 8 -56.84 -32.15 31.58
CA ARG A 8 -56.89 -32.03 33.08
C ARG A 8 -56.64 -33.32 33.86
N GLY A 9 -55.70 -33.23 34.81
CA GLY A 9 -55.50 -33.97 36.04
C GLY A 9 -54.02 -34.34 36.24
N GLY A 10 -53.33 -34.05 37.26
CA GLY A 10 -53.61 -33.55 38.61
C GLY A 10 -52.85 -34.37 39.63
N ALA A 11 -52.16 -33.66 40.53
CA ALA A 11 -51.90 -33.90 41.94
C ALA A 11 -50.73 -34.81 42.37
N THR A 12 -49.71 -34.19 42.96
CA THR A 12 -49.35 -34.05 44.39
C THR A 12 -48.88 -35.33 45.10
N HIS A 13 -47.72 -35.32 45.71
CA HIS A 13 -47.56 -35.44 47.16
C HIS A 13 -46.14 -35.08 47.64
N ALA A 14 -46.16 -34.41 48.73
CA ALA A 14 -45.12 -33.88 49.59
C ALA A 14 -44.57 -34.98 50.53
N GLY A 15 -43.44 -34.63 51.21
CA GLY A 15 -42.89 -35.36 52.36
C GLY A 15 -41.48 -35.00 52.61
N ALA A 16 -41.19 -34.09 53.36
CA ALA A 16 -40.76 -33.71 54.67
C ALA A 16 -39.52 -34.45 55.22
N ALA A 17 -38.50 -33.62 55.48
CA ALA A 17 -37.62 -33.47 56.66
C ALA A 17 -36.87 -34.68 57.24
N SER A 18 -35.54 -34.54 57.39
CA SER A 18 -34.91 -34.36 58.70
C SER A 18 -33.37 -34.30 58.58
N GLY A 19 -32.78 -33.47 59.38
CA GLY A 19 -31.41 -33.10 59.39
C GLY A 19 -30.49 -34.05 60.15
N ALA A 20 -29.23 -33.87 59.93
CA ALA A 20 -28.16 -34.06 60.89
C ALA A 20 -26.88 -33.37 60.43
N ALA A 21 -26.39 -32.52 61.26
CA ALA A 21 -25.05 -31.91 61.16
C ALA A 21 -23.98 -32.96 61.42
N ARG A 22 -22.88 -32.94 60.66
CA ARG A 22 -21.57 -33.42 61.15
C ARG A 22 -20.41 -32.89 60.33
N ALA A 23 -19.57 -32.17 61.02
CA ALA A 23 -18.09 -32.11 61.01
C ALA A 23 -17.33 -31.88 59.69
N MET A 24 -16.59 -30.77 59.70
CA MET A 24 -15.45 -30.41 58.87
C MET A 24 -14.34 -31.46 58.96
N HIS A 25 -13.81 -31.88 57.80
CA HIS A 25 -12.44 -32.32 57.62
C HIS A 25 -11.91 -31.75 56.33
N PRO A 26 -10.63 -31.29 56.28
CA PRO A 26 -10.05 -30.68 55.08
C PRO A 26 -9.64 -31.76 54.07
N LEU A 27 -10.14 -31.66 52.87
CA LEU A 27 -9.67 -32.47 51.75
C LEU A 27 -8.51 -31.79 51.03
N ALA A 28 -7.43 -32.53 50.89
CA ALA A 28 -6.21 -32.20 50.19
C ALA A 28 -6.50 -31.95 48.70
N ALA A 29 -5.81 -30.97 48.13
CA ALA A 29 -5.76 -30.67 46.71
C ALA A 29 -5.11 -31.83 45.93
N PRO A 30 -5.63 -32.18 44.74
CA PRO A 30 -4.96 -33.15 43.86
C PRO A 30 -3.70 -32.56 43.22
N PRO A 31 -2.71 -33.37 42.87
CA PRO A 31 -1.45 -32.89 42.28
C PRO A 31 -1.68 -32.41 40.86
N ILE A 32 -1.05 -31.27 40.54
CA ILE A 32 -0.97 -30.69 39.22
C ILE A 32 -0.06 -31.59 38.37
N GLU A 33 -0.60 -32.33 37.43
CA GLU A 33 0.17 -32.97 36.37
C GLU A 33 0.72 -31.89 35.42
N VAL A 34 2.03 -31.72 35.47
CA VAL A 34 2.79 -30.91 34.53
C VAL A 34 2.97 -31.75 33.25
N GLY A 35 2.10 -31.53 32.26
CA GLY A 35 2.29 -32.05 30.90
C GLY A 35 3.47 -31.35 30.19
N PRO A 36 4.14 -32.01 29.24
CA PRO A 36 5.46 -31.58 28.78
C PRO A 36 5.43 -30.30 27.95
N MET A 37 6.11 -29.30 28.48
CA MET A 37 6.43 -28.01 27.89
C MET A 37 7.38 -28.20 26.68
N ARG A 38 6.88 -28.51 25.50
CA ARG A 38 7.70 -28.64 24.27
C ARG A 38 7.44 -27.57 23.19
N ALA A 39 6.48 -26.65 23.36
CA ALA A 39 6.16 -25.63 22.38
C ALA A 39 6.81 -24.26 22.63
N SER A 40 7.46 -24.02 23.78
CA SER A 40 7.87 -22.67 24.19
C SER A 40 9.26 -22.23 23.75
N ILE A 41 10.09 -23.10 23.20
CA ILE A 41 11.48 -22.75 22.86
C ILE A 41 11.60 -22.10 21.47
N LEU A 42 10.73 -22.45 20.52
CA LEU A 42 10.75 -21.86 19.19
C LEU A 42 10.12 -20.45 19.14
N THR A 43 9.12 -20.17 19.96
CA THR A 43 8.48 -18.85 20.05
C THR A 43 9.36 -17.80 20.74
N PHE A 44 10.15 -18.19 21.73
CA PHE A 44 11.12 -17.26 22.36
C PHE A 44 12.33 -16.98 21.46
N SER A 45 12.73 -17.90 20.60
CA SER A 45 13.81 -17.68 19.63
C SER A 45 13.42 -16.66 18.54
N CYS A 46 12.18 -16.63 18.07
CA CYS A 46 11.73 -15.62 17.11
C CYS A 46 11.62 -14.23 17.73
N LEU A 47 11.14 -14.10 18.97
CA LEU A 47 11.08 -12.81 19.67
C LEU A 47 12.47 -12.30 20.08
N GLY A 48 13.37 -13.20 20.49
CA GLY A 48 14.77 -12.89 20.78
C GLY A 48 15.56 -12.49 19.52
N LEU A 49 15.27 -13.10 18.36
CA LEU A 49 15.83 -12.68 17.08
C LEU A 49 15.34 -11.29 16.67
N CYS A 50 14.09 -10.96 16.90
CA CYS A 50 13.54 -9.62 16.62
C CYS A 50 14.16 -8.52 17.50
N LEU A 51 14.53 -8.81 18.75
CA LEU A 51 15.13 -7.85 19.68
C LEU A 51 16.65 -7.71 19.51
N LEU A 52 17.38 -8.75 19.08
CA LEU A 52 18.81 -8.70 18.81
C LEU A 52 19.17 -7.99 17.49
N TYR A 53 18.23 -7.87 16.54
CA TYR A 53 18.44 -7.18 15.27
C TYR A 53 18.17 -5.67 15.30
N ALA A 54 17.76 -5.11 16.43
CA ALA A 54 17.59 -3.66 16.57
C ALA A 54 18.92 -2.86 16.55
N THR A 55 20.08 -3.52 16.56
CA THR A 55 21.39 -2.86 16.64
C THR A 55 22.27 -2.96 15.39
N VAL A 56 21.82 -3.64 14.32
CA VAL A 56 22.64 -3.82 13.08
C VAL A 56 21.85 -3.39 11.82
N ALA A 57 20.99 -2.40 11.89
CA ALA A 57 20.24 -1.91 10.74
C ALA A 57 21.00 -0.80 10.01
N ALA A 58 22.10 -1.15 9.34
CA ALA A 58 22.63 -0.42 8.19
C ALA A 58 22.49 -1.30 6.94
N ALA A 59 21.33 -1.90 6.73
CA ALA A 59 21.01 -2.67 5.53
C ALA A 59 20.19 -1.82 4.58
N GLN A 60 20.69 -1.72 3.36
CA GLN A 60 20.06 -1.02 2.24
C GLN A 60 18.70 -1.65 1.91
N ASP A 61 17.71 -0.80 1.84
CA ASP A 61 16.31 -1.09 1.60
C ASP A 61 16.06 -1.54 0.15
N THR A 62 15.83 -2.81 -0.06
CA THR A 62 15.19 -3.28 -1.28
C THR A 62 13.84 -3.88 -0.92
N ALA A 63 12.77 -3.09 -1.04
CA ALA A 63 11.41 -3.58 -0.86
C ALA A 63 11.08 -4.59 -1.97
N ILE A 64 11.04 -5.87 -1.63
CA ILE A 64 10.55 -6.92 -2.53
C ILE A 64 9.04 -6.98 -2.34
N VAL A 65 8.30 -6.30 -3.20
CA VAL A 65 6.85 -6.38 -3.24
C VAL A 65 6.48 -7.47 -4.24
N ILE A 66 5.96 -8.59 -3.73
CA ILE A 66 5.47 -9.69 -4.54
C ILE A 66 3.99 -9.46 -4.80
N HIS A 67 3.67 -8.89 -5.97
CA HIS A 67 2.30 -8.76 -6.42
C HIS A 67 2.14 -9.39 -7.79
N PRO A 68 1.51 -10.57 -7.91
CA PRO A 68 1.21 -11.15 -9.22
C PRO A 68 0.22 -10.30 -10.02
N GLU A 69 -0.60 -9.49 -9.36
CA GLU A 69 -1.62 -8.65 -10.00
C GLU A 69 -1.22 -7.18 -10.19
N SER A 70 -0.45 -6.59 -9.30
CA SER A 70 0.05 -5.23 -9.47
C SER A 70 1.26 -5.13 -10.40
N ALA A 71 1.35 -6.03 -11.36
CA ALA A 71 2.30 -5.92 -12.48
C ALA A 71 2.09 -4.65 -13.31
N ALA A 72 0.97 -3.98 -13.19
CA ALA A 72 0.77 -2.64 -13.68
C ALA A 72 1.57 -1.67 -12.82
N VAL A 73 2.83 -1.44 -13.21
CA VAL A 73 3.62 -0.30 -12.74
C VAL A 73 3.94 -0.29 -11.23
N SER A 74 4.51 -1.35 -10.67
CA SER A 74 5.38 -1.13 -9.52
C SER A 74 6.72 -0.59 -10.03
N LEU A 75 6.73 0.71 -10.31
CA LEU A 75 7.97 1.45 -10.30
C LEU A 75 8.47 1.34 -8.87
N ARG A 76 9.59 0.62 -8.69
CA ARG A 76 10.33 0.75 -7.43
C ARG A 76 10.54 2.23 -7.21
N PRO A 77 10.35 2.79 -6.02
CA PRO A 77 10.96 4.06 -5.72
C PRO A 77 12.46 3.83 -5.92
N GLU A 78 13.02 4.36 -7.00
CA GLU A 78 14.46 4.45 -7.14
C GLU A 78 14.90 5.30 -5.97
N GLU A 79 15.81 4.80 -5.15
CA GLU A 79 16.38 5.58 -4.07
C GLU A 79 17.38 6.54 -4.67
N LEU A 80 17.36 7.77 -4.17
CA LEU A 80 18.40 8.72 -4.50
C LEU A 80 19.77 8.09 -4.18
N PRO A 81 20.70 7.98 -5.15
CA PRO A 81 22.01 7.42 -4.88
C PRO A 81 22.67 8.15 -3.71
N ARG A 82 23.20 7.41 -2.76
CA ARG A 82 23.78 7.98 -1.54
C ARG A 82 24.84 9.05 -1.82
N LEU A 83 25.67 8.84 -2.85
CA LEU A 83 26.68 9.82 -3.28
C LEU A 83 26.04 11.14 -3.72
N VAL A 84 24.91 11.10 -4.43
CA VAL A 84 24.16 12.29 -4.83
C VAL A 84 23.59 13.01 -3.62
N GLY A 85 23.05 12.26 -2.66
CA GLY A 85 22.58 12.83 -1.39
C GLY A 85 23.70 13.50 -0.59
N GLU A 86 24.87 12.87 -0.50
CA GLU A 86 26.06 13.44 0.17
C GLU A 86 26.61 14.67 -0.57
N GLU A 87 26.59 14.66 -1.90
CA GLU A 87 26.94 15.81 -2.72
C GLU A 87 25.99 16.99 -2.48
N ALA A 88 24.69 16.74 -2.51
CA ALA A 88 23.67 17.77 -2.29
C ALA A 88 23.76 18.39 -0.88
N VAL A 89 23.97 17.57 0.15
CA VAL A 89 24.16 18.06 1.52
C VAL A 89 25.42 18.92 1.62
N ARG A 90 26.52 18.47 1.05
CA ARG A 90 27.79 19.21 1.03
C ARG A 90 27.65 20.54 0.30
N PHE A 91 26.98 20.56 -0.86
CA PHE A 91 26.69 21.76 -1.63
C PHE A 91 25.81 22.74 -0.84
N TYR A 92 24.69 22.25 -0.26
CA TYR A 92 23.78 23.08 0.53
C TYR A 92 24.47 23.70 1.75
N ASN A 93 25.32 22.96 2.44
CA ASN A 93 26.03 23.42 3.65
C ASN A 93 27.28 24.23 3.37
N ALA A 94 27.73 24.34 2.11
CA ALA A 94 28.89 25.14 1.76
C ALA A 94 28.66 26.61 2.16
N PRO A 95 29.65 27.28 2.78
CA PRO A 95 29.50 28.65 3.26
C PRO A 95 29.30 29.68 2.12
N THR A 96 29.70 29.32 0.89
CA THR A 96 29.54 30.15 -0.30
C THR A 96 28.15 29.98 -0.96
N THR A 97 27.34 29.03 -0.54
CA THR A 97 26.02 28.76 -1.13
C THR A 97 24.96 29.64 -0.51
N THR A 98 24.25 30.39 -1.34
CA THR A 98 23.03 31.12 -0.93
C THR A 98 21.90 30.15 -0.70
N ARG A 99 21.38 30.06 0.54
CA ARG A 99 20.37 29.12 0.96
C ARG A 99 18.99 29.76 0.99
N LEU A 100 18.05 29.17 0.27
CA LEU A 100 16.64 29.61 0.20
C LEU A 100 15.73 28.47 0.65
N VAL A 101 14.63 28.81 1.32
CA VAL A 101 13.65 27.85 1.83
C VAL A 101 12.27 28.21 1.31
N GLY A 102 11.58 27.21 0.76
CA GLY A 102 10.24 27.40 0.21
C GLY A 102 10.25 27.96 -1.20
N ARG A 103 9.08 28.49 -1.63
CA ARG A 103 8.94 29.03 -2.99
C ARG A 103 9.80 30.26 -3.18
N SER A 104 10.66 30.22 -4.19
CA SER A 104 11.60 31.28 -4.52
C SER A 104 11.40 31.75 -5.97
N ARG A 105 11.61 33.03 -6.25
CA ARG A 105 11.50 33.60 -7.59
C ARG A 105 12.66 34.57 -7.85
N LEU A 106 13.32 34.40 -9.00
CA LEU A 106 14.27 35.36 -9.54
C LEU A 106 13.62 36.05 -10.75
N PRO A 107 13.20 37.33 -10.64
CA PRO A 107 12.61 38.08 -11.74
C PRO A 107 13.59 38.33 -12.89
N ALA A 108 13.07 38.59 -14.09
CA ALA A 108 13.85 38.99 -15.23
C ALA A 108 14.65 40.28 -14.93
N GLY A 109 15.88 40.34 -15.43
CA GLY A 109 16.79 41.47 -15.18
C GLY A 109 17.52 41.42 -13.83
N ASN A 110 17.17 40.52 -12.93
CA ASN A 110 17.85 40.34 -11.66
C ASN A 110 18.89 39.20 -11.73
N GLU A 111 19.87 39.28 -10.83
CA GLU A 111 20.99 38.34 -10.80
C GLU A 111 21.21 37.80 -9.38
N TRP A 112 21.41 36.50 -9.28
CA TRP A 112 21.98 35.83 -8.10
C TRP A 112 23.44 35.50 -8.40
N ARG A 113 24.36 35.96 -7.52
CA ARG A 113 25.79 35.70 -7.65
C ARG A 113 26.21 34.56 -6.75
N GLY A 114 27.00 33.64 -7.32
CA GLY A 114 27.44 32.43 -6.65
C GLY A 114 26.41 31.29 -6.72
N ASP A 115 26.72 30.22 -6.03
CA ASP A 115 25.89 29.01 -5.96
C ASP A 115 24.65 29.27 -5.13
N VAL A 116 23.54 28.69 -5.58
CA VAL A 116 22.23 28.85 -4.94
C VAL A 116 21.62 27.49 -4.66
N ALA A 117 21.13 27.28 -3.44
CA ALA A 117 20.37 26.11 -3.06
C ALA A 117 18.99 26.50 -2.54
N VAL A 118 17.95 25.90 -3.12
CA VAL A 118 16.55 26.07 -2.71
C VAL A 118 16.05 24.76 -2.16
N ARG A 119 15.45 24.76 -0.97
CA ARG A 119 14.87 23.55 -0.37
C ARG A 119 13.38 23.68 -0.09
N ASN A 120 12.64 22.56 -0.23
CA ASN A 120 11.22 22.43 0.10
C ASN A 120 10.33 23.46 -0.59
N GLY A 121 10.58 23.77 -1.86
CA GLY A 121 9.75 24.67 -2.62
C GLY A 121 10.19 24.84 -4.06
N ALA A 122 9.26 25.24 -4.92
CA ALA A 122 9.54 25.50 -6.32
C ALA A 122 10.33 26.79 -6.50
N VAL A 123 11.29 26.78 -7.44
CA VAL A 123 12.01 27.98 -7.87
C VAL A 123 11.58 28.35 -9.28
N SER A 124 11.27 29.64 -9.50
CA SER A 124 11.01 30.22 -10.83
C SER A 124 12.12 31.21 -11.16
N VAL A 125 12.87 30.94 -12.22
CA VAL A 125 14.00 31.76 -12.67
C VAL A 125 13.65 32.41 -14.00
N ALA A 126 13.64 33.74 -14.04
CA ALA A 126 13.56 34.56 -15.25
C ALA A 126 14.83 35.47 -15.38
N GLY A 127 15.64 35.53 -14.33
CA GLY A 127 16.88 36.25 -14.27
C GLY A 127 18.11 35.37 -14.52
N ARG A 128 19.27 35.85 -14.05
CA ARG A 128 20.58 35.20 -14.23
C ARG A 128 21.10 34.64 -12.91
N ILE A 129 21.58 33.38 -12.91
CA ILE A 129 22.31 32.76 -11.79
C ILE A 129 23.78 32.60 -12.25
N GLN A 130 24.70 33.30 -11.57
CA GLN A 130 26.13 33.15 -11.82
C GLN A 130 26.73 32.07 -10.92
N GLY A 131 26.38 30.82 -11.16
CA GLY A 131 26.80 29.66 -10.40
C GLY A 131 25.88 28.47 -10.67
N THR A 132 25.96 27.47 -9.82
CA THR A 132 25.12 26.28 -9.85
C THR A 132 23.84 26.52 -9.08
N LEU A 133 22.72 26.02 -9.62
CA LEU A 133 21.42 25.98 -8.94
C LEU A 133 21.11 24.56 -8.48
N LEU A 134 21.04 24.35 -7.17
CA LEU A 134 20.56 23.13 -6.54
C LEU A 134 19.14 23.33 -6.00
N VAL A 135 18.21 22.47 -6.39
CA VAL A 135 16.84 22.45 -5.84
C VAL A 135 16.61 21.14 -5.14
N ILE A 136 16.29 21.18 -3.86
CA ILE A 136 16.04 20.01 -3.01
C ILE A 136 14.56 19.95 -2.67
N ASN A 137 13.90 18.85 -3.05
CA ASN A 137 12.48 18.57 -2.79
C ASN A 137 11.57 19.72 -3.30
N GLY A 138 11.79 20.09 -4.56
CA GLY A 138 11.02 21.14 -5.24
C GLY A 138 11.29 21.18 -6.73
N ASP A 139 10.43 21.89 -7.47
CA ASP A 139 10.51 22.01 -8.92
C ASP A 139 11.31 23.25 -9.34
N ALA A 140 11.98 23.17 -10.48
CA ALA A 140 12.65 24.30 -11.12
C ALA A 140 11.92 24.70 -12.42
N ALA A 141 11.51 25.94 -12.54
CA ALA A 141 10.95 26.52 -13.75
C ALA A 141 11.90 27.61 -14.29
N LEU A 142 12.46 27.38 -15.47
CA LEU A 142 13.29 28.35 -16.19
C LEU A 142 12.46 29.04 -17.27
N ASP A 143 12.29 30.35 -17.14
CA ASP A 143 11.60 31.20 -18.11
C ASP A 143 12.48 31.47 -19.34
N THR A 144 11.93 32.06 -20.39
CA THR A 144 12.64 32.35 -21.67
C THR A 144 13.95 33.13 -21.51
N SER A 145 14.02 34.02 -20.53
CA SER A 145 15.21 34.87 -20.24
C SER A 145 16.13 34.27 -19.17
N ALA A 146 15.83 33.10 -18.65
CA ALA A 146 16.60 32.46 -17.58
C ALA A 146 17.99 32.03 -18.07
N THR A 147 19.02 32.33 -17.30
CA THR A 147 20.40 31.89 -17.57
C THR A 147 21.01 31.33 -16.27
N VAL A 148 21.53 30.11 -16.31
CA VAL A 148 22.33 29.49 -15.24
C VAL A 148 23.72 29.22 -15.81
N THR A 149 24.77 29.78 -15.20
CA THR A 149 26.14 29.65 -15.72
C THR A 149 26.86 28.39 -15.24
N GLY A 150 26.41 27.79 -14.16
CA GLY A 150 26.84 26.48 -13.64
C GLY A 150 25.87 25.38 -13.98
N ASP A 151 25.84 24.34 -13.13
CA ASP A 151 24.94 23.20 -13.25
C ASP A 151 23.52 23.52 -12.74
N LEU A 152 22.55 22.79 -13.23
CA LEU A 152 21.20 22.74 -12.66
C LEU A 152 20.95 21.35 -12.09
N ILE A 153 20.90 21.25 -10.77
CA ILE A 153 20.68 19.98 -10.07
C ILE A 153 19.33 20.05 -9.37
N VAL A 154 18.41 19.15 -9.71
CA VAL A 154 17.09 19.06 -9.08
C VAL A 154 16.92 17.67 -8.47
N ILE A 155 16.66 17.64 -7.17
CA ILE A 155 16.47 16.41 -6.39
C ILE A 155 15.07 16.45 -5.78
N GLY A 156 14.29 15.40 -5.99
CA GLY A 156 12.90 15.31 -5.50
C GLY A 156 11.98 16.28 -6.20
N GLY A 157 12.21 16.53 -7.51
CA GLY A 157 11.39 17.45 -8.29
C GLY A 157 11.57 17.32 -9.80
N THR A 158 10.99 18.27 -10.53
CA THR A 158 11.00 18.33 -11.99
C THR A 158 11.59 19.65 -12.48
N VAL A 159 12.03 19.66 -13.75
CA VAL A 159 12.53 20.86 -14.44
C VAL A 159 11.59 21.18 -15.60
N THR A 160 11.09 22.41 -15.62
CA THR A 160 10.39 22.98 -16.78
C THR A 160 11.27 24.08 -17.40
N ARG A 161 11.59 23.95 -18.69
CA ARG A 161 12.42 24.90 -19.41
C ARG A 161 11.63 25.54 -20.55
N ALA A 162 11.50 26.86 -20.54
CA ALA A 162 10.98 27.59 -21.67
C ALA A 162 12.01 27.64 -22.80
N SER A 163 11.55 27.69 -24.05
CA SER A 163 12.43 27.84 -25.20
C SER A 163 13.12 29.21 -25.12
N GLY A 164 14.49 29.21 -25.12
CA GLY A 164 15.29 30.41 -24.88
C GLY A 164 16.04 30.42 -23.54
N SER A 165 15.64 29.59 -22.57
CA SER A 165 16.40 29.42 -21.33
C SER A 165 17.74 28.73 -21.59
N ALA A 166 18.82 29.20 -20.92
CA ALA A 166 20.15 28.66 -21.05
C ALA A 166 20.68 28.11 -19.71
N VAL A 167 21.26 26.92 -19.76
CA VAL A 167 22.08 26.33 -18.68
C VAL A 167 23.40 25.97 -19.31
N ALA A 168 24.51 26.56 -18.82
CA ALA A 168 25.83 26.36 -19.41
C ALA A 168 26.47 25.03 -18.93
N GLY A 169 26.15 24.59 -17.72
CA GLY A 169 26.61 23.33 -17.15
C GLY A 169 25.66 22.16 -17.43
N GLU A 170 25.81 21.10 -16.66
CA GLU A 170 25.01 19.91 -16.75
C GLU A 170 23.64 20.10 -16.08
N VAL A 171 22.57 19.47 -16.65
CA VAL A 171 21.26 19.41 -16.04
C VAL A 171 21.06 18.01 -15.49
N ARG A 172 21.09 17.86 -14.16
CA ARG A 172 20.90 16.61 -13.46
C ARG A 172 19.57 16.63 -12.69
N ILE A 173 18.70 15.66 -12.97
CA ILE A 173 17.35 15.57 -12.37
C ILE A 173 17.20 14.21 -11.70
N TYR A 174 16.98 14.25 -10.39
CA TYR A 174 16.67 13.09 -9.58
C TYR A 174 15.25 13.26 -9.03
N ARG A 175 14.37 12.31 -9.29
CA ARG A 175 12.97 12.38 -8.84
C ARG A 175 12.77 11.95 -7.39
N GLU A 176 13.72 11.17 -6.90
CA GLU A 176 13.73 10.69 -5.54
C GLU A 176 14.05 11.85 -4.60
N PRO A 177 13.22 12.05 -3.54
CA PRO A 177 13.44 13.13 -2.60
C PRO A 177 14.68 12.88 -1.76
N LEU A 178 15.40 13.97 -1.43
CA LEU A 178 16.45 13.93 -0.43
C LEU A 178 15.84 13.82 0.97
N ALA A 179 16.06 12.71 1.64
CA ALA A 179 15.73 12.58 3.06
C ALA A 179 16.84 13.22 3.91
N TYR A 180 16.52 14.30 4.60
CA TYR A 180 17.49 15.03 5.44
C TYR A 180 16.87 15.48 6.77
N ARG A 181 17.74 15.79 7.73
CA ARG A 181 17.38 16.46 9.00
C ARG A 181 17.97 17.87 8.98
N THR A 182 17.23 18.83 9.49
CA THR A 182 17.70 20.20 9.65
C THR A 182 18.44 20.34 10.98
N GLN A 183 19.62 20.92 10.96
CA GLN A 183 20.44 21.25 12.12
C GLN A 183 20.78 22.75 12.05
N GLY A 184 19.96 23.61 12.65
CA GLY A 184 20.03 25.05 12.42
C GLY A 184 19.78 25.38 10.93
N ASP A 185 20.69 26.10 10.30
CA ASP A 185 20.65 26.43 8.88
C ASP A 185 21.24 25.35 7.96
N GLU A 186 21.86 24.33 8.52
CA GLU A 186 22.45 23.22 7.80
C GLU A 186 21.49 22.04 7.68
N ILE A 187 21.79 21.13 6.76
CA ILE A 187 21.10 19.87 6.61
C ILE A 187 22.08 18.71 6.75
N ALA A 188 21.62 17.59 7.30
CA ALA A 188 22.35 16.33 7.34
C ALA A 188 21.48 15.23 6.74
N LEU A 189 22.08 14.28 6.04
CA LEU A 189 21.34 13.13 5.53
C LEU A 189 20.60 12.45 6.69
N ALA A 190 19.31 12.22 6.51
CA ALA A 190 18.54 11.42 7.45
C ALA A 190 19.06 9.97 7.38
N ARG A 191 19.54 9.44 8.50
CA ARG A 191 19.68 8.00 8.64
C ARG A 191 18.29 7.40 8.51
N GLY A 192 18.12 6.40 7.65
CA GLY A 192 16.86 5.81 7.21
C GLY A 192 15.65 6.02 8.13
N SER A 193 14.54 6.42 7.53
CA SER A 193 13.29 6.67 8.27
C SER A 193 12.89 5.46 9.10
N PRO A 194 12.50 5.60 10.39
CA PRO A 194 11.93 4.50 11.19
C PRO A 194 10.73 3.80 10.55
N ARG A 195 10.08 4.46 9.58
CA ARG A 195 8.94 3.93 8.82
C ARG A 195 9.30 2.78 7.87
N ARG A 196 10.55 2.67 7.44
CA ARG A 196 11.00 1.66 6.48
C ARG A 196 10.99 0.25 7.06
N TRP A 197 11.39 0.08 8.31
CA TRP A 197 11.42 -1.23 8.96
C TRP A 197 10.02 -1.81 9.22
N LEU A 198 8.99 -0.97 9.39
CA LEU A 198 7.60 -1.41 9.54
C LEU A 198 6.98 -1.94 8.23
N ARG A 199 7.58 -1.63 7.08
CA ARG A 199 7.05 -2.04 5.77
C ARG A 199 7.54 -3.41 5.33
N ASN A 200 8.84 -3.67 5.47
CA ASN A 200 9.46 -4.94 5.08
C ASN A 200 10.61 -5.23 6.04
N LEU A 201 10.46 -6.29 6.81
CA LEU A 201 11.55 -6.80 7.64
C LEU A 201 12.42 -7.70 6.78
N GLY A 202 13.70 -7.40 6.65
CA GLY A 202 14.59 -8.23 5.87
C GLY A 202 16.06 -7.91 6.09
N VAL A 203 16.89 -8.87 5.73
CA VAL A 203 18.36 -8.78 5.72
C VAL A 203 18.82 -9.07 4.30
N GLU A 204 19.65 -8.19 3.77
CA GLU A 204 20.29 -8.35 2.48
C GLU A 204 21.81 -8.24 2.66
N LYS A 205 22.53 -9.25 2.20
CA LYS A 205 23.99 -9.17 2.08
C LYS A 205 24.33 -9.06 0.61
N SER A 206 24.95 -7.96 0.22
CA SER A 206 25.35 -7.72 -1.16
C SER A 206 26.88 -7.72 -1.31
N TRP A 207 27.34 -8.13 -2.49
CA TRP A 207 28.73 -8.15 -2.92
C TRP A 207 28.83 -7.84 -4.42
N GLY A 208 30.02 -7.53 -4.87
CA GLY A 208 30.29 -7.19 -6.28
C GLY A 208 30.75 -5.75 -6.48
N THR A 209 30.67 -5.32 -7.72
CA THR A 209 31.09 -3.97 -8.18
C THR A 209 29.86 -3.12 -8.53
N ALA A 210 30.08 -1.87 -8.96
CA ALA A 210 29.02 -1.01 -9.47
C ALA A 210 28.34 -1.58 -10.74
N ASP A 211 29.09 -2.38 -11.53
CA ASP A 211 28.61 -2.97 -12.79
C ASP A 211 28.06 -4.40 -12.60
N SER A 212 28.39 -5.07 -11.51
CA SER A 212 27.96 -6.43 -11.22
C SER A 212 27.71 -6.59 -9.74
N ARG A 213 26.45 -6.47 -9.35
CA ARG A 213 25.99 -6.61 -7.97
C ARG A 213 25.24 -7.91 -7.80
N SER A 214 25.61 -8.66 -6.79
CA SER A 214 24.87 -9.85 -6.35
C SER A 214 24.45 -9.65 -4.91
N SER A 215 23.30 -10.16 -4.53
CA SER A 215 22.84 -10.13 -3.14
C SER A 215 22.13 -11.41 -2.77
N LEU A 216 22.23 -11.79 -1.50
CA LEU A 216 21.40 -12.81 -0.89
C LEU A 216 20.41 -12.12 0.04
N THR A 217 19.14 -12.37 -0.19
CA THR A 217 18.06 -11.71 0.53
C THR A 217 17.30 -12.70 1.38
N LEU A 218 16.96 -12.28 2.60
CA LEU A 218 15.97 -12.91 3.47
C LEU A 218 15.05 -11.78 3.95
N ALA A 219 13.79 -11.80 3.53
CA ALA A 219 12.86 -10.71 3.84
C ALA A 219 11.42 -11.22 3.97
N THR A 220 10.54 -10.40 4.53
CA THR A 220 9.11 -10.69 4.48
C THR A 220 8.58 -10.41 3.07
N ALA A 221 7.79 -11.34 2.54
CA ALA A 221 7.22 -11.25 1.20
C ALA A 221 5.75 -10.82 1.26
N GLY A 222 5.52 -9.56 1.47
CA GLY A 222 4.16 -9.07 1.52
C GLY A 222 3.65 -8.89 2.96
N THR A 223 2.40 -9.25 3.21
CA THR A 223 1.71 -8.96 4.47
C THR A 223 1.46 -10.21 5.27
N PHE A 224 1.56 -10.12 6.61
CA PHE A 224 0.99 -11.14 7.47
C PHE A 224 -0.52 -11.25 7.17
N ASN A 225 -0.99 -12.46 6.92
CA ASN A 225 -2.38 -12.74 6.56
C ASN A 225 -2.84 -14.11 7.07
N ARG A 226 -4.16 -14.33 7.07
CA ARG A 226 -4.75 -15.56 7.61
C ARG A 226 -4.51 -16.82 6.78
N VAL A 227 -4.03 -16.69 5.56
CA VAL A 227 -3.77 -17.82 4.65
C VAL A 227 -2.31 -18.27 4.73
N GLU A 228 -1.36 -17.34 4.73
CA GLU A 228 0.07 -17.64 4.70
C GLU A 228 0.76 -17.47 6.06
N GLY A 229 0.14 -16.78 7.01
CA GLY A 229 0.84 -16.25 8.16
C GLY A 229 1.76 -15.11 7.73
N LEU A 230 3.04 -15.18 8.08
CA LEU A 230 4.07 -14.27 7.60
C LEU A 230 4.82 -14.96 6.44
N PRO A 231 4.58 -14.58 5.18
CA PRO A 231 5.37 -15.13 4.09
C PRO A 231 6.80 -14.59 4.14
N VAL A 232 7.78 -15.47 4.06
CA VAL A 232 9.22 -15.16 4.10
C VAL A 232 9.84 -15.53 2.76
N VAL A 233 10.51 -14.58 2.12
CA VAL A 233 11.27 -14.82 0.89
C VAL A 233 12.75 -14.93 1.19
N PHE A 234 13.40 -15.84 0.48
CA PHE A 234 14.83 -16.02 0.57
C PHE A 234 15.40 -16.41 -0.79
N GLY A 235 16.56 -15.89 -1.11
CA GLY A 235 17.26 -16.27 -2.35
C GLY A 235 18.15 -15.19 -2.92
N PRO A 236 18.86 -15.50 -4.01
CA PRO A 236 19.78 -14.60 -4.66
C PRO A 236 19.05 -13.61 -5.59
N ILE A 237 19.63 -12.41 -5.65
CA ILE A 237 19.30 -11.37 -6.62
C ILE A 237 20.60 -10.96 -7.32
N PHE A 238 20.58 -10.94 -8.64
CA PHE A 238 21.69 -10.53 -9.48
C PHE A 238 21.29 -9.29 -10.28
N ASP A 239 22.16 -8.30 -10.34
CA ASP A 239 21.99 -7.07 -11.12
C ASP A 239 23.29 -6.80 -11.87
N TRP A 240 23.26 -6.96 -13.20
CA TRP A 240 24.43 -6.84 -14.06
C TRP A 240 24.23 -5.72 -15.08
N LYS A 241 25.18 -4.83 -15.17
CA LYS A 241 25.30 -3.85 -16.22
C LYS A 241 26.02 -4.52 -17.41
N LEU A 242 25.25 -4.93 -18.41
CA LEU A 242 25.79 -5.61 -19.60
C LEU A 242 26.48 -4.63 -20.55
N ARG A 243 25.96 -3.40 -20.64
CA ARG A 243 26.48 -2.26 -21.41
C ARG A 243 26.16 -0.96 -20.66
N GLU A 244 26.70 0.19 -21.11
CA GLU A 244 26.43 1.48 -20.44
C GLU A 244 24.95 1.73 -20.15
N ASN A 245 24.06 1.38 -21.08
CA ASN A 245 22.62 1.62 -20.96
C ASN A 245 21.79 0.33 -20.84
N VAL A 246 22.42 -0.86 -20.68
CA VAL A 246 21.69 -2.14 -20.62
C VAL A 246 21.96 -2.83 -19.30
N ARG A 247 20.91 -3.08 -18.54
CA ARG A 247 20.93 -3.84 -17.29
C ARG A 247 20.13 -5.12 -17.40
N LEU A 248 20.69 -6.19 -16.86
CA LEU A 248 20.02 -7.47 -16.65
C LEU A 248 19.87 -7.70 -15.16
N ARG A 249 18.66 -7.92 -14.71
CA ARG A 249 18.35 -8.30 -13.34
C ARG A 249 17.72 -9.71 -13.33
N LEU A 250 18.15 -10.53 -12.37
CA LEU A 250 17.61 -11.85 -12.13
C LEU A 250 17.35 -12.00 -10.63
N ASP A 251 16.10 -12.25 -10.26
CA ASP A 251 15.67 -12.56 -8.90
C ASP A 251 15.25 -14.06 -8.88
N ALA A 252 15.80 -14.85 -7.98
CA ALA A 252 15.44 -16.27 -7.80
C ALA A 252 15.14 -16.51 -6.32
N LEU A 253 13.85 -16.40 -5.96
CA LEU A 253 13.41 -16.38 -4.56
C LEU A 253 12.52 -17.57 -4.25
N GLY A 254 12.80 -18.28 -3.16
CA GLY A 254 11.85 -19.16 -2.49
C GLY A 254 10.92 -18.37 -1.58
N VAL A 255 9.69 -18.83 -1.42
CA VAL A 255 8.70 -18.27 -0.50
C VAL A 255 8.35 -19.34 0.53
N PHE A 256 8.52 -19.05 1.82
CA PHE A 256 8.10 -19.89 2.92
C PHE A 256 6.90 -19.28 3.63
N ARG A 257 5.78 -20.03 3.75
CA ARG A 257 4.52 -19.63 4.37
C ARG A 257 4.46 -20.14 5.81
N THR A 258 4.47 -19.23 6.79
CA THR A 258 4.61 -19.61 8.20
C THR A 258 3.34 -20.12 8.86
N ALA A 259 2.17 -20.01 8.21
CA ALA A 259 0.92 -20.56 8.73
C ALA A 259 0.77 -22.07 8.52
N GLY A 260 1.67 -22.71 7.74
CA GLY A 260 1.68 -24.14 7.55
C GLY A 260 2.15 -24.91 8.79
N ASP A 261 1.75 -26.15 8.88
CA ASP A 261 2.17 -27.06 9.97
C ASP A 261 3.42 -27.87 9.62
N LEU A 262 4.09 -27.57 8.50
CA LEU A 262 5.25 -28.26 7.95
C LEU A 262 4.99 -29.72 7.50
N THR A 263 3.76 -30.18 7.59
CA THR A 263 3.38 -31.52 7.15
C THR A 263 2.96 -31.55 5.69
N ASP A 264 2.37 -30.49 5.19
CA ASP A 264 2.04 -30.30 3.76
C ASP A 264 3.08 -29.40 3.06
N LYS A 265 4.23 -30.01 2.75
CA LYS A 265 5.39 -29.32 2.13
C LYS A 265 5.05 -28.62 0.80
N ARG A 266 3.99 -29.00 0.10
CA ARG A 266 3.63 -28.40 -1.19
C ARG A 266 2.95 -27.05 -1.05
N SER A 267 2.10 -26.90 -0.03
CA SER A 267 1.36 -25.66 0.20
C SER A 267 2.17 -24.62 0.99
N ASP A 268 3.22 -25.05 1.72
CA ASP A 268 4.05 -24.19 2.56
C ASP A 268 5.21 -23.54 1.83
N LEU A 269 5.60 -24.09 0.68
CA LEU A 269 6.67 -23.57 -0.16
C LEU A 269 6.14 -23.04 -1.47
N GLY A 270 6.60 -21.86 -1.83
CA GLY A 270 6.38 -21.25 -3.12
C GLY A 270 7.68 -20.73 -3.72
N TYR A 271 7.58 -20.09 -4.86
CA TYR A 271 8.72 -19.46 -5.50
C TYR A 271 8.33 -18.24 -6.31
N MET A 272 9.32 -17.39 -6.54
CA MET A 272 9.25 -16.28 -7.48
C MET A 272 10.58 -16.14 -8.18
N ALA A 273 10.59 -16.39 -9.48
CA ALA A 273 11.71 -16.12 -10.36
C ALA A 273 11.33 -14.96 -11.29
N ARG A 274 12.24 -14.01 -11.46
CA ARG A 274 12.06 -12.85 -12.31
C ARG A 274 13.35 -12.58 -13.08
N THR A 275 13.22 -12.33 -14.37
CA THR A 275 14.30 -11.85 -15.22
C THR A 275 13.84 -10.57 -15.89
N GLU A 276 14.60 -9.48 -15.75
CA GLU A 276 14.32 -8.19 -16.38
C GLU A 276 15.54 -7.73 -17.17
N LEU A 277 15.37 -7.49 -18.45
CA LEU A 277 16.33 -6.82 -19.31
C LEU A 277 15.82 -5.42 -19.62
N ARG A 278 16.56 -4.40 -19.21
CA ARG A 278 16.20 -3.00 -19.38
C ARG A 278 17.29 -2.24 -20.14
N SER A 279 16.89 -1.41 -21.08
CA SER A 279 17.76 -0.49 -21.82
C SER A 279 17.31 0.95 -21.62
N GLY A 280 18.23 1.82 -21.19
CA GLY A 280 17.96 3.23 -20.92
C GLY A 280 17.12 3.47 -19.66
N GLU A 281 17.02 4.73 -19.27
CA GLU A 281 16.16 5.17 -18.15
C GLU A 281 14.93 5.95 -18.66
N ALA A 282 15.16 6.99 -19.45
CA ALA A 282 14.12 7.73 -20.17
C ALA A 282 14.77 8.56 -21.31
N PRO A 283 14.62 8.18 -22.58
CA PRO A 283 13.81 7.05 -23.04
C PRO A 283 14.40 5.70 -22.65
N GLY A 284 13.53 4.81 -22.20
CA GLY A 284 13.88 3.47 -21.74
C GLY A 284 12.85 2.44 -22.16
N TYR A 285 13.27 1.21 -22.33
CA TYR A 285 12.39 0.08 -22.62
C TYR A 285 12.93 -1.19 -21.98
N GLY A 286 12.08 -2.15 -21.78
CA GLY A 286 12.50 -3.42 -21.20
C GLY A 286 11.52 -4.55 -21.41
N ILE A 287 12.03 -5.74 -21.12
CA ILE A 287 11.28 -7.00 -21.14
C ILE A 287 11.47 -7.65 -19.77
N GLU A 288 10.40 -8.17 -19.23
CA GLU A 288 10.39 -8.89 -17.96
C GLU A 288 9.71 -10.24 -18.17
N LEU A 289 10.32 -11.31 -17.65
CA LEU A 289 9.74 -12.64 -17.54
C LEU A 289 9.63 -13.02 -16.07
N ARG A 290 8.51 -13.60 -15.67
CA ARG A 290 8.27 -14.08 -14.31
C ARG A 290 7.72 -15.49 -14.30
N ALA A 291 8.15 -16.28 -13.32
CA ALA A 291 7.56 -17.55 -12.96
C ALA A 291 7.28 -17.51 -11.45
N TYR A 292 6.09 -17.90 -11.03
CA TYR A 292 5.68 -17.74 -9.64
C TYR A 292 4.73 -18.82 -9.16
N ASP A 293 4.72 -19.00 -7.85
CA ASP A 293 3.81 -19.82 -7.07
C ASP A 293 3.59 -19.08 -5.74
N VAL A 294 2.50 -18.28 -5.68
CA VAL A 294 2.27 -17.28 -4.63
C VAL A 294 0.79 -17.24 -4.24
N VAL A 295 0.53 -16.68 -3.08
CA VAL A 295 -0.82 -16.29 -2.65
C VAL A 295 -1.04 -14.83 -3.01
N ALA A 296 -2.09 -14.58 -3.79
CA ALA A 296 -2.45 -13.27 -4.30
C ALA A 296 -3.69 -12.71 -3.59
N PRO A 297 -3.74 -11.42 -3.27
CA PRO A 297 -4.94 -10.80 -2.73
C PRO A 297 -5.97 -10.50 -3.82
N VAL A 298 -7.25 -10.54 -3.46
CA VAL A 298 -8.37 -10.22 -4.36
C VAL A 298 -8.46 -8.71 -4.61
N GLU A 299 -8.27 -7.90 -3.59
CA GLU A 299 -8.35 -6.43 -3.65
C GLU A 299 -7.10 -5.78 -3.07
N GLU A 300 -6.39 -4.97 -3.86
CA GLU A 300 -5.16 -4.28 -3.44
C GLU A 300 -5.27 -2.75 -3.44
N TRP A 301 -6.37 -2.21 -3.96
CA TRP A 301 -6.54 -0.78 -4.20
C TRP A 301 -6.92 0.05 -2.95
N GLY A 302 -7.27 -0.62 -1.86
CA GLY A 302 -7.58 -0.03 -0.56
C GLY A 302 -6.35 0.16 0.33
N LEU A 303 -6.38 -0.43 1.54
CA LEU A 303 -5.30 -0.36 2.52
C LEU A 303 -3.97 -0.87 1.95
N ARG A 304 -2.87 -0.23 2.37
CA ARG A 304 -1.52 -0.67 2.01
C ARG A 304 -1.15 -1.97 2.71
N ASN A 305 -0.20 -2.70 2.13
CA ASN A 305 0.23 -4.00 2.64
C ASN A 305 0.64 -3.98 4.12
N ALA A 306 1.46 -3.01 4.53
CA ALA A 306 1.88 -2.88 5.92
C ALA A 306 0.69 -2.70 6.88
N GLU A 307 -0.30 -1.90 6.51
CA GLU A 307 -1.48 -1.65 7.34
C GLU A 307 -2.34 -2.91 7.49
N VAL A 308 -2.57 -3.64 6.38
CA VAL A 308 -3.29 -4.91 6.41
C VAL A 308 -2.54 -5.94 7.26
N GLY A 309 -1.23 -6.07 7.06
CA GLY A 309 -0.41 -7.02 7.80
C GLY A 309 -0.37 -6.75 9.30
N TRP A 310 -0.18 -5.50 9.70
CA TRP A 310 -0.21 -5.14 11.12
C TRP A 310 -1.60 -5.29 11.75
N ALA A 311 -2.67 -4.93 11.04
CA ALA A 311 -4.03 -5.14 11.52
C ALA A 311 -4.35 -6.62 11.70
N ALA A 312 -3.90 -7.47 10.78
CA ALA A 312 -4.04 -8.91 10.86
C ALA A 312 -3.20 -9.49 12.01
N PHE A 313 -1.91 -9.15 12.10
CA PHE A 313 -1.00 -9.69 13.12
C PHE A 313 -1.34 -9.25 14.54
N LEU A 314 -1.69 -7.97 14.75
CA LEU A 314 -1.99 -7.47 16.10
C LEU A 314 -3.40 -7.83 16.55
N PHE A 315 -4.40 -7.69 15.67
CA PHE A 315 -5.80 -7.68 16.07
C PHE A 315 -6.67 -8.74 15.38
N GLN A 316 -6.08 -9.65 14.62
CA GLN A 316 -6.81 -10.65 13.82
C GLN A 316 -7.79 -10.01 12.81
N ARG A 317 -7.46 -8.79 12.34
CA ARG A 317 -8.28 -8.03 11.40
C ARG A 317 -7.65 -8.04 10.02
N ASP A 318 -7.94 -9.07 9.25
CA ASP A 318 -7.50 -9.17 7.86
C ASP A 318 -8.57 -8.59 6.92
N TYR A 319 -8.23 -7.50 6.24
CA TYR A 319 -9.12 -6.75 5.35
C TYR A 319 -9.04 -7.21 3.89
N ARG A 320 -8.42 -8.34 3.59
CA ARG A 320 -8.33 -8.89 2.22
C ARG A 320 -8.81 -10.32 2.17
N ASP A 321 -9.14 -10.79 0.96
CA ASP A 321 -9.29 -12.18 0.62
C ASP A 321 -8.16 -12.59 -0.31
N TYR A 322 -7.86 -13.89 -0.36
CA TYR A 322 -6.66 -14.40 -1.01
C TYR A 322 -7.01 -15.63 -1.85
N TYR A 323 -6.21 -15.85 -2.87
CA TYR A 323 -6.25 -17.04 -3.70
C TYR A 323 -4.84 -17.47 -4.08
N PHE A 324 -4.70 -18.72 -4.46
CA PHE A 324 -3.44 -19.27 -4.94
C PHE A 324 -3.27 -18.94 -6.41
N SER A 325 -2.07 -18.51 -6.82
CA SER A 325 -1.73 -18.20 -8.20
C SER A 325 -0.37 -18.76 -8.54
N LYS A 326 -0.34 -19.65 -9.55
CA LYS A 326 0.86 -20.29 -10.04
C LYS A 326 0.94 -20.19 -11.55
N GLY A 327 2.01 -19.60 -12.08
CA GLY A 327 2.07 -19.39 -13.51
C GLY A 327 3.31 -18.69 -14.01
N LEU A 328 3.19 -18.24 -15.25
CA LEU A 328 4.19 -17.50 -15.99
C LEU A 328 3.62 -16.16 -16.45
N ALA A 329 4.44 -15.12 -16.49
CA ALA A 329 4.08 -13.84 -17.07
C ALA A 329 5.24 -13.29 -17.90
N GLY A 330 4.91 -12.68 -19.03
CA GLY A 330 5.82 -11.91 -19.86
C GLY A 330 5.32 -10.48 -20.00
N ARG A 331 6.19 -9.52 -19.79
CA ARG A 331 5.86 -8.10 -19.84
C ARG A 331 6.86 -7.35 -20.70
N VAL A 332 6.35 -6.45 -21.54
CA VAL A 332 7.14 -5.45 -22.24
C VAL A 332 6.74 -4.07 -21.73
N PHE A 333 7.70 -3.17 -21.58
CA PHE A 333 7.41 -1.81 -21.14
C PHE A 333 8.28 -0.80 -21.86
N VAL A 334 7.75 0.41 -21.97
CA VAL A 334 8.44 1.55 -22.55
C VAL A 334 8.20 2.79 -21.69
N GLN A 335 9.25 3.57 -21.49
CA GLN A 335 9.25 4.85 -20.82
C GLN A 335 9.78 5.91 -21.77
N PRO A 336 8.92 6.50 -22.63
CA PRO A 336 9.36 7.43 -23.67
C PRO A 336 10.01 8.70 -23.09
N HIS A 337 9.48 9.19 -22.00
CA HIS A 337 10.00 10.29 -21.21
C HIS A 337 9.61 10.11 -19.75
N GLN A 338 10.25 10.79 -18.86
CA GLN A 338 10.18 10.54 -17.41
C GLN A 338 8.77 10.42 -16.81
N PRO A 339 7.74 11.28 -17.07
CA PRO A 339 6.46 11.07 -16.38
C PRO A 339 5.63 9.92 -16.95
N LEU A 340 5.88 9.45 -18.18
CA LEU A 340 5.04 8.48 -18.87
C LEU A 340 5.66 7.09 -18.89
N HIS A 341 4.89 6.10 -18.45
CA HIS A 341 5.23 4.69 -18.52
C HIS A 341 4.08 3.91 -19.14
N VAL A 342 4.38 3.06 -20.12
CA VAL A 342 3.43 2.19 -20.80
C VAL A 342 3.92 0.75 -20.70
N ALA A 343 3.03 -0.19 -20.39
CA ALA A 343 3.36 -1.61 -20.31
C ALA A 343 2.26 -2.46 -20.93
N PHE A 344 2.69 -3.59 -21.47
CA PHE A 344 1.82 -4.67 -21.88
C PHE A 344 2.31 -5.98 -21.28
N GLU A 345 1.40 -6.75 -20.70
CA GLU A 345 1.69 -8.03 -20.04
C GLU A 345 0.77 -9.13 -20.55
N VAL A 346 1.34 -10.30 -20.74
CA VAL A 346 0.60 -11.56 -20.95
C VAL A 346 0.93 -12.47 -19.78
N ARG A 347 -0.10 -12.99 -19.14
CA ARG A 347 0.02 -13.90 -18.00
C ARG A 347 -0.79 -15.17 -18.28
N HIS A 348 -0.21 -16.31 -17.95
CA HIS A 348 -0.92 -17.59 -17.94
C HIS A 348 -0.70 -18.24 -16.59
N ASP A 349 -1.76 -18.35 -15.80
CA ASP A 349 -1.71 -18.84 -14.44
C ASP A 349 -2.90 -19.70 -14.04
N TRP A 350 -2.63 -20.65 -13.20
CA TRP A 350 -3.61 -21.44 -12.50
C TRP A 350 -3.98 -20.74 -11.18
N GLN A 351 -5.26 -20.42 -11.04
CA GLN A 351 -5.82 -19.76 -9.87
C GLN A 351 -6.73 -20.74 -9.13
N THR A 352 -6.51 -20.90 -7.83
CA THR A 352 -7.30 -21.84 -6.99
C THR A 352 -7.69 -21.21 -5.68
N SER A 353 -8.81 -21.68 -5.16
CA SER A 353 -9.30 -21.34 -3.82
C SER A 353 -8.32 -21.80 -2.75
N GLU A 354 -8.16 -21.00 -1.70
CA GLU A 354 -7.32 -21.33 -0.55
C GLU A 354 -8.07 -21.02 0.75
N ALA A 355 -7.99 -21.92 1.73
CA ALA A 355 -8.63 -21.75 3.02
C ALA A 355 -7.77 -20.90 3.98
N ALA A 356 -8.41 -20.31 5.00
CA ALA A 356 -7.69 -19.72 6.13
C ALA A 356 -7.03 -20.84 6.95
N ARG A 357 -5.81 -20.58 7.47
CA ARG A 357 -4.98 -21.54 8.21
C ARG A 357 -4.79 -21.17 9.68
N ASP A 358 -5.54 -20.21 10.16
CA ASP A 358 -5.58 -19.76 11.55
C ASP A 358 -4.19 -19.46 12.19
N PRO A 359 -3.31 -18.65 11.56
CA PRO A 359 -2.02 -18.33 12.12
C PRO A 359 -2.15 -17.55 13.43
N TRP A 360 -1.17 -17.74 14.31
CA TRP A 360 -1.12 -17.05 15.60
C TRP A 360 -1.03 -15.53 15.45
N THR A 361 -1.73 -14.79 16.33
CA THR A 361 -1.73 -13.33 16.40
C THR A 361 -1.33 -12.85 17.79
N LEU A 362 -0.93 -11.58 17.92
CA LEU A 362 -0.51 -11.05 19.21
C LEU A 362 -1.68 -10.92 20.20
N PHE A 363 -2.85 -10.51 19.70
CA PHE A 363 -4.07 -10.39 20.49
C PHE A 363 -5.21 -11.18 19.83
N ARG A 364 -6.21 -11.56 20.60
CA ARG A 364 -7.46 -12.18 20.13
C ARG A 364 -7.32 -13.60 19.55
N ASN A 365 -6.34 -14.38 19.99
CA ASN A 365 -6.18 -15.78 19.56
C ASN A 365 -7.29 -16.74 20.01
N ASP A 366 -8.18 -16.28 20.85
CA ASP A 366 -9.39 -16.98 21.30
C ASP A 366 -10.53 -16.93 20.27
N GLN A 367 -10.38 -16.16 19.20
CA GLN A 367 -11.38 -15.98 18.17
C GLN A 367 -10.98 -16.74 16.90
N ALA A 368 -11.95 -17.28 16.19
CA ALA A 368 -11.72 -17.84 14.87
C ALA A 368 -11.45 -16.73 13.83
N TRP A 369 -10.57 -17.00 12.90
CA TRP A 369 -10.37 -16.13 11.75
C TRP A 369 -11.62 -16.09 10.86
N ARG A 370 -11.82 -14.97 10.20
CA ARG A 370 -12.80 -14.88 9.14
C ARG A 370 -12.45 -15.89 8.03
N PRO A 371 -13.42 -16.70 7.55
CA PRO A 371 -13.16 -17.59 6.43
C PRO A 371 -12.59 -16.85 5.21
N ASN A 372 -11.73 -17.52 4.46
CA ASN A 372 -11.26 -17.02 3.17
C ASN A 372 -12.24 -17.52 2.10
N PRO A 373 -12.98 -16.61 1.40
CA PRO A 373 -13.96 -17.00 0.43
C PRO A 373 -13.33 -17.76 -0.74
N PRO A 374 -13.98 -18.81 -1.25
CA PRO A 374 -13.53 -19.48 -2.46
C PRO A 374 -13.66 -18.56 -3.67
N ILE A 375 -12.88 -18.84 -4.70
CA ILE A 375 -12.83 -18.14 -5.98
C ILE A 375 -13.38 -19.01 -7.11
N ASP A 376 -13.37 -18.50 -8.33
CA ASP A 376 -13.59 -19.29 -9.54
C ASP A 376 -12.26 -19.91 -9.97
N ASP A 377 -12.07 -21.19 -9.62
CA ASP A 377 -10.84 -21.92 -9.93
C ASP A 377 -10.69 -22.13 -11.45
N GLY A 378 -9.46 -22.12 -11.96
CA GLY A 378 -9.21 -22.38 -13.38
C GLY A 378 -7.87 -21.84 -13.86
N HIS A 379 -7.55 -22.14 -15.12
CA HIS A 379 -6.40 -21.60 -15.82
C HIS A 379 -6.80 -20.34 -16.60
N TYR A 380 -6.19 -19.22 -16.27
CA TYR A 380 -6.49 -17.94 -16.89
C TYR A 380 -5.34 -17.46 -17.76
N THR A 381 -5.64 -17.13 -19.02
CA THR A 381 -4.74 -16.36 -19.87
C THR A 381 -5.19 -14.92 -19.88
N THR A 382 -4.39 -14.04 -19.30
CA THR A 382 -4.72 -12.62 -19.07
C THR A 382 -3.81 -11.73 -19.88
N PHE A 383 -4.40 -10.79 -20.62
CA PHE A 383 -3.73 -9.73 -21.36
C PHE A 383 -3.99 -8.41 -20.65
N THR A 384 -2.95 -7.69 -20.27
CA THR A 384 -3.05 -6.43 -19.53
C THR A 384 -2.30 -5.33 -20.26
N GLY A 385 -2.99 -4.26 -20.62
CA GLY A 385 -2.41 -3.00 -21.07
C GLY A 385 -2.47 -1.98 -19.94
N ALA A 386 -1.37 -1.30 -19.63
CA ALA A 386 -1.30 -0.32 -18.55
C ALA A 386 -0.56 0.94 -18.98
N VAL A 387 -1.06 2.09 -18.54
CA VAL A 387 -0.44 3.41 -18.72
C VAL A 387 -0.37 4.10 -17.37
N SER A 388 0.77 4.72 -17.06
CA SER A 388 0.95 5.55 -15.86
C SER A 388 1.63 6.85 -16.23
N LEU A 389 1.07 7.97 -15.77
CA LEU A 389 1.66 9.29 -15.83
C LEU A 389 1.87 9.78 -14.39
N ASP A 390 3.13 9.98 -13.98
CA ASP A 390 3.49 10.40 -12.63
C ASP A 390 4.32 11.68 -12.67
N THR A 391 3.65 12.82 -12.46
CA THR A 391 4.28 14.15 -12.39
C THR A 391 4.36 14.68 -10.97
N ARG A 392 4.23 13.80 -9.95
CA ARG A 392 4.36 14.19 -8.55
C ARG A 392 5.77 14.69 -8.26
N ASN A 393 5.86 15.73 -7.46
CA ASN A 393 7.14 16.27 -7.00
C ASN A 393 7.87 15.34 -6.02
N ASP A 394 7.12 14.54 -5.27
CA ASP A 394 7.62 13.50 -4.37
C ASP A 394 6.69 12.28 -4.48
N ARG A 395 7.25 11.08 -4.58
CA ARG A 395 6.47 9.85 -4.68
C ARG A 395 5.99 9.34 -3.32
N THR A 396 6.70 9.70 -2.26
CA THR A 396 6.42 9.22 -0.89
C THR A 396 5.47 10.16 -0.16
N ASP A 397 5.69 11.47 -0.27
CA ASP A 397 4.88 12.50 0.39
C ASP A 397 4.59 13.66 -0.59
N PRO A 398 3.73 13.43 -1.60
CA PRO A 398 3.49 14.38 -2.66
C PRO A 398 2.75 15.61 -2.16
N THR A 399 3.23 16.79 -2.56
CA THR A 399 2.58 18.07 -2.30
C THR A 399 2.06 18.74 -3.57
N ALA A 400 2.50 18.29 -4.74
CA ALA A 400 2.08 18.82 -6.04
C ALA A 400 2.18 17.75 -7.13
N GLY A 401 1.39 17.93 -8.20
CA GLY A 401 1.47 17.06 -9.38
C GLY A 401 0.27 16.12 -9.55
N TRP A 402 0.40 15.22 -10.52
CA TRP A 402 -0.60 14.23 -10.89
C TRP A 402 -0.03 12.82 -10.81
N LEU A 403 -0.85 11.88 -10.41
CA LEU A 403 -0.65 10.46 -10.65
C LEU A 403 -1.89 9.94 -11.38
N LEU A 404 -1.72 9.56 -12.65
CA LEU A 404 -2.77 8.98 -13.45
C LEU A 404 -2.36 7.55 -13.79
N ARG A 405 -3.24 6.59 -13.50
CA ARG A 405 -3.05 5.18 -13.86
C ARG A 405 -4.30 4.69 -14.55
N ALA A 406 -4.11 4.04 -15.69
CA ALA A 406 -5.17 3.38 -16.42
C ALA A 406 -4.71 1.96 -16.78
N GLN A 407 -5.61 0.99 -16.65
CA GLN A 407 -5.36 -0.40 -16.96
C GLN A 407 -6.57 -1.00 -17.65
N VAL A 408 -6.32 -1.82 -18.66
CA VAL A 408 -7.30 -2.66 -19.33
C VAL A 408 -6.82 -4.09 -19.22
N GLU A 409 -7.69 -4.97 -18.75
CA GLU A 409 -7.44 -6.40 -18.61
C GLU A 409 -8.46 -7.16 -19.47
N ASN A 410 -8.01 -8.11 -20.26
CA ASN A 410 -8.83 -9.11 -20.92
C ASN A 410 -8.32 -10.49 -20.51
N ALA A 411 -9.19 -11.31 -19.95
CA ALA A 411 -8.83 -12.65 -19.50
C ALA A 411 -9.72 -13.70 -20.17
N ARG A 412 -9.13 -14.86 -20.42
CA ARG A 412 -9.78 -16.03 -21.02
C ARG A 412 -9.45 -17.28 -20.22
N SER A 413 -10.42 -18.19 -20.13
CA SER A 413 -10.24 -19.52 -19.54
C SER A 413 -11.11 -20.52 -20.26
N ALA A 414 -10.67 -21.76 -20.34
CA ALA A 414 -11.43 -22.88 -20.92
C ALA A 414 -11.94 -23.87 -19.85
N ASP A 415 -11.54 -23.71 -18.58
CA ASP A 415 -11.76 -24.69 -17.53
C ASP A 415 -12.21 -24.08 -16.18
N VAL A 416 -12.89 -22.94 -16.24
CA VAL A 416 -13.40 -22.29 -15.01
C VAL A 416 -14.34 -23.20 -14.26
N THR A 417 -13.99 -23.46 -13.01
CA THR A 417 -14.80 -24.24 -12.08
C THR A 417 -15.32 -23.33 -10.96
N PRO A 418 -16.59 -22.94 -11.01
CA PRO A 418 -17.19 -22.14 -9.97
C PRO A 418 -17.33 -22.92 -8.66
N PRO A 419 -17.16 -22.27 -7.50
CA PRO A 419 -17.47 -22.91 -6.24
C PRO A 419 -18.97 -23.18 -6.14
N THR A 420 -19.32 -24.29 -5.47
CA THR A 420 -20.70 -24.66 -5.21
C THR A 420 -21.37 -23.66 -4.26
N GLY A 421 -22.68 -23.43 -4.42
CA GLY A 421 -23.47 -22.61 -3.48
C GLY A 421 -23.45 -21.10 -3.74
N VAL A 422 -22.79 -20.60 -4.79
CA VAL A 422 -22.86 -19.17 -5.16
C VAL A 422 -24.17 -18.90 -5.91
N PRO A 423 -25.06 -18.03 -5.38
CA PRO A 423 -26.34 -17.73 -6.02
C PRO A 423 -26.17 -17.04 -7.37
N THR A 424 -27.04 -17.36 -8.33
CA THR A 424 -27.09 -16.70 -9.64
C THR A 424 -27.45 -15.22 -9.59
N SER A 425 -28.08 -14.75 -8.51
CA SER A 425 -28.32 -13.33 -8.24
C SER A 425 -27.05 -12.50 -8.12
N VAL A 426 -25.98 -13.07 -7.56
CA VAL A 426 -24.66 -12.46 -7.45
C VAL A 426 -23.82 -12.72 -8.69
N ARG A 427 -24.03 -13.87 -9.29
CA ARG A 427 -23.23 -14.37 -10.38
C ARG A 427 -24.11 -14.75 -11.55
N ARG A 428 -23.81 -14.22 -12.72
CA ARG A 428 -24.38 -14.74 -13.97
C ARG A 428 -23.80 -16.13 -14.25
N PRO A 429 -24.54 -17.04 -14.90
CA PRO A 429 -24.00 -18.35 -15.27
C PRO A 429 -22.71 -18.23 -16.07
N ILE A 430 -21.73 -19.06 -15.78
CA ILE A 430 -20.57 -19.26 -16.64
C ILE A 430 -21.04 -20.10 -17.83
N PRO A 431 -20.58 -19.82 -19.07
CA PRO A 431 -20.85 -20.65 -20.23
C PRO A 431 -20.49 -22.12 -19.98
N THR A 432 -21.39 -23.03 -20.33
CA THR A 432 -21.19 -24.48 -20.13
C THR A 432 -20.26 -25.12 -21.16
N ASP A 433 -19.93 -24.39 -22.22
CA ASP A 433 -19.00 -24.80 -23.28
C ASP A 433 -17.51 -24.60 -22.93
N GLY A 434 -17.23 -24.11 -21.70
CA GLY A 434 -15.88 -23.85 -21.21
C GLY A 434 -15.24 -22.59 -21.79
N SER A 435 -15.91 -21.86 -22.71
CA SER A 435 -15.40 -20.59 -23.23
C SER A 435 -15.76 -19.45 -22.29
N TYR A 436 -14.85 -19.07 -21.43
CA TYR A 436 -15.01 -17.96 -20.49
C TYR A 436 -14.09 -16.81 -20.83
N GLN A 437 -14.67 -15.62 -21.05
CA GLN A 437 -13.90 -14.43 -21.37
C GLN A 437 -14.54 -13.19 -20.79
N PHE A 438 -13.74 -12.39 -20.05
CA PHE A 438 -14.17 -11.10 -19.53
C PHE A 438 -13.16 -10.00 -19.81
N SER A 439 -13.64 -8.76 -19.77
CA SER A 439 -12.81 -7.57 -19.81
C SER A 439 -13.07 -6.70 -18.59
N ARG A 440 -12.01 -6.10 -18.05
CA ARG A 440 -12.04 -5.19 -16.92
C ARG A 440 -11.23 -3.94 -17.23
N VAL A 441 -11.69 -2.79 -16.73
CA VAL A 441 -10.94 -1.53 -16.79
C VAL A 441 -10.71 -1.00 -15.39
N TRP A 442 -9.65 -0.24 -15.21
CA TRP A 442 -9.29 0.37 -13.94
C TRP A 442 -8.65 1.73 -14.16
N PHE A 443 -9.11 2.73 -13.40
CA PHE A 443 -8.60 4.10 -13.42
C PHE A 443 -8.37 4.57 -11.99
N ASP A 444 -7.17 5.11 -11.69
CA ASP A 444 -6.82 5.74 -10.42
C ASP A 444 -6.14 7.08 -10.73
N PHE A 445 -6.89 8.15 -10.60
CA PHE A 445 -6.45 9.51 -10.87
C PHE A 445 -6.29 10.25 -9.56
N ARG A 446 -5.11 10.81 -9.32
CA ARG A 446 -4.79 11.55 -8.11
C ARG A 446 -4.23 12.92 -8.47
N ARG A 447 -4.70 13.94 -7.78
CA ARG A 447 -4.20 15.30 -7.87
C ARG A 447 -3.74 15.77 -6.51
N TYR A 448 -2.53 16.32 -6.45
CA TYR A 448 -1.93 16.90 -5.27
C TYR A 448 -1.75 18.39 -5.46
N ASN A 449 -2.24 19.19 -4.52
CA ASN A 449 -2.19 20.65 -4.59
C ASN A 449 -1.67 21.20 -3.27
N ARG A 450 -0.59 21.94 -3.32
CA ARG A 450 -0.16 22.78 -2.21
C ARG A 450 -0.99 24.05 -2.21
N VAL A 451 -1.85 24.24 -1.23
CA VAL A 451 -2.76 25.40 -1.12
C VAL A 451 -2.21 26.50 -0.23
N SER A 452 -1.28 26.15 0.70
CA SER A 452 -0.55 27.11 1.52
C SER A 452 0.84 26.57 1.86
N PRO A 453 1.73 27.34 2.49
CA PRO A 453 3.03 26.83 2.96
C PRO A 453 2.92 25.61 3.88
N SER A 454 1.87 25.55 4.70
CA SER A 454 1.59 24.47 5.66
C SER A 454 0.41 23.59 5.28
N GLY A 455 -0.28 23.87 4.16
CA GLY A 455 -1.51 23.18 3.80
C GLY A 455 -1.48 22.58 2.40
N ARG A 456 -2.04 21.37 2.26
CA ARG A 456 -2.22 20.67 0.99
C ARG A 456 -3.62 20.10 0.85
N PHE A 457 -4.11 20.04 -0.37
CA PHE A 457 -5.40 19.49 -0.73
C PHE A 457 -5.23 18.44 -1.81
N ASN A 458 -5.60 17.21 -1.51
CA ASN A 458 -5.43 16.05 -2.34
C ASN A 458 -6.80 15.54 -2.80
N LEU A 459 -6.88 15.12 -4.05
CA LEU A 459 -8.08 14.52 -4.66
C LEU A 459 -7.71 13.19 -5.29
N ARG A 460 -8.61 12.21 -5.19
CA ARG A 460 -8.53 10.92 -5.90
C ARG A 460 -9.88 10.59 -6.51
N LEU A 461 -9.87 10.21 -7.79
CA LEU A 461 -10.94 9.53 -8.49
C LEU A 461 -10.47 8.13 -8.82
N LEU A 462 -11.17 7.13 -8.30
CA LEU A 462 -10.96 5.75 -8.62
C LEU A 462 -12.23 5.19 -9.24
N ALA A 463 -12.10 4.54 -10.40
CA ALA A 463 -13.23 3.91 -11.07
C ALA A 463 -12.76 2.64 -11.79
N GLY A 464 -13.56 1.59 -11.76
CA GLY A 464 -13.19 0.38 -12.46
C GLY A 464 -14.19 -0.75 -12.30
N GLY A 465 -13.82 -1.89 -12.88
CA GLY A 465 -14.58 -3.11 -12.86
C GLY A 465 -14.91 -3.64 -14.25
N TRP A 466 -15.95 -4.42 -14.34
CA TRP A 466 -16.40 -5.10 -15.56
C TRP A 466 -16.65 -4.13 -16.72
N ALA A 467 -16.05 -4.41 -17.86
CA ALA A 467 -16.18 -3.62 -19.08
C ALA A 467 -16.94 -4.37 -20.19
N GLY A 468 -16.90 -5.70 -20.19
CA GLY A 468 -17.59 -6.51 -21.21
C GLY A 468 -17.28 -8.00 -21.08
N GLY A 469 -17.95 -8.81 -21.92
CA GLY A 469 -17.84 -10.26 -21.90
C GLY A 469 -18.65 -10.93 -20.78
N ASP A 470 -18.17 -12.07 -20.32
CA ASP A 470 -18.76 -12.82 -19.22
C ASP A 470 -18.65 -12.06 -17.89
N PRO A 471 -19.39 -12.48 -16.85
CA PRO A 471 -19.30 -11.86 -15.53
C PRO A 471 -17.88 -11.94 -14.99
N LEU A 472 -17.47 -10.95 -14.17
CA LEU A 472 -16.20 -11.07 -13.45
C LEU A 472 -16.18 -12.33 -12.58
N PRO A 473 -15.06 -13.06 -12.55
CA PRO A 473 -14.89 -14.15 -11.59
C PRO A 473 -14.81 -13.59 -10.15
N LEU A 474 -15.05 -14.40 -9.16
CA LEU A 474 -15.13 -13.96 -7.76
C LEU A 474 -13.86 -13.25 -7.29
N GLN A 475 -12.68 -13.70 -7.72
CA GLN A 475 -11.39 -13.06 -7.41
C GLN A 475 -11.16 -11.69 -8.11
N ARG A 476 -12.10 -11.22 -8.91
CA ARG A 476 -12.08 -9.89 -9.57
C ARG A 476 -13.23 -9.01 -9.14
N ARG A 477 -14.09 -9.49 -8.24
CA ARG A 477 -15.22 -8.73 -7.70
C ARG A 477 -14.75 -7.65 -6.76
N LEU A 478 -15.59 -6.64 -6.60
CA LEU A 478 -15.25 -5.37 -5.93
C LEU A 478 -16.21 -5.07 -4.77
N SER A 479 -15.74 -4.22 -3.85
CA SER A 479 -16.53 -3.71 -2.74
C SER A 479 -16.02 -2.34 -2.29
N ILE A 480 -16.84 -1.54 -1.57
CA ILE A 480 -16.39 -0.35 -0.85
C ILE A 480 -16.90 -0.34 0.58
N GLY A 481 -16.13 0.30 1.45
CA GLY A 481 -16.37 0.40 2.90
C GLY A 481 -15.19 -0.13 3.70
N GLY A 482 -15.01 0.37 4.91
CA GLY A 482 -13.96 -0.04 5.83
C GLY A 482 -12.88 1.04 6.02
N PRO A 483 -11.80 0.72 6.74
CA PRO A 483 -10.77 1.69 7.13
C PRO A 483 -10.22 2.52 5.95
N ASP A 484 -10.23 1.92 4.76
CA ASP A 484 -10.06 2.53 3.46
C ASP A 484 -10.83 1.68 2.44
N PRO A 485 -11.57 2.25 1.53
CA PRO A 485 -11.58 3.66 1.13
C PRO A 485 -12.57 4.56 1.87
N MET A 486 -13.48 4.03 2.70
CA MET A 486 -14.54 4.80 3.35
C MET A 486 -14.60 4.50 4.85
N ALA A 487 -13.81 5.25 5.62
CA ALA A 487 -13.57 5.02 7.04
C ALA A 487 -14.81 5.16 7.93
N GLY A 488 -15.84 5.88 7.49
CA GLY A 488 -17.12 6.05 8.19
C GLY A 488 -18.04 4.84 8.09
N TYR A 489 -17.71 3.82 7.27
CA TYR A 489 -18.51 2.63 7.05
C TYR A 489 -17.85 1.36 7.57
N SER A 490 -18.65 0.33 7.80
CA SER A 490 -18.16 -1.02 8.08
C SER A 490 -17.36 -1.58 6.90
N PHE A 491 -16.48 -2.53 7.20
CA PHE A 491 -15.74 -3.24 6.15
C PHE A 491 -16.69 -3.86 5.13
N ARG A 492 -16.46 -3.55 3.85
CA ARG A 492 -17.28 -4.01 2.72
C ARG A 492 -18.77 -3.67 2.86
N HIS A 493 -19.10 -2.50 3.38
CA HIS A 493 -20.48 -2.05 3.56
C HIS A 493 -21.29 -2.12 2.26
N SER A 494 -20.73 -1.73 1.13
CA SER A 494 -21.33 -1.87 -0.20
C SER A 494 -20.57 -2.94 -0.99
N ALA A 495 -20.99 -4.17 -0.85
CA ALA A 495 -20.32 -5.36 -1.40
C ALA A 495 -21.19 -6.17 -2.38
N CYS A 496 -22.45 -5.78 -2.62
CA CYS A 496 -23.40 -6.48 -3.53
C CYS A 496 -23.64 -7.97 -3.17
N ASN A 497 -23.47 -8.33 -1.91
CA ASN A 497 -23.41 -9.70 -1.43
C ASN A 497 -24.63 -10.13 -0.58
N ARG A 498 -25.76 -9.46 -0.76
CA ARG A 498 -26.97 -9.70 0.08
C ARG A 498 -27.38 -11.18 0.15
N ASP A 499 -27.12 -11.93 -0.90
CA ASP A 499 -27.48 -13.34 -0.99
C ASP A 499 -26.33 -14.29 -0.61
N LEU A 500 -25.13 -13.73 -0.29
CA LEU A 500 -23.96 -14.51 0.14
C LEU A 500 -23.80 -14.44 1.66
N ILE A 501 -24.80 -14.95 2.38
CA ILE A 501 -24.81 -14.97 3.85
C ILE A 501 -24.21 -16.26 4.44
N ASP A 502 -23.88 -17.25 3.60
CA ASP A 502 -23.29 -18.51 4.03
C ASP A 502 -21.93 -18.26 4.70
N PRO A 503 -21.68 -18.73 5.92
CA PRO A 503 -20.40 -18.64 6.61
C PRO A 503 -19.22 -19.20 5.80
N ALA A 504 -19.43 -20.21 4.95
CA ALA A 504 -18.40 -20.79 4.08
C ALA A 504 -17.81 -19.76 3.10
N PHE A 505 -18.59 -18.74 2.72
CA PHE A 505 -18.14 -17.62 1.87
C PHE A 505 -17.70 -16.39 2.69
N GLY A 506 -17.56 -16.48 4.01
CA GLY A 506 -17.25 -15.33 4.87
C GLY A 506 -18.47 -14.47 5.17
N GLY A 507 -19.68 -14.98 4.94
CA GLY A 507 -20.93 -14.28 5.21
C GLY A 507 -21.07 -12.99 4.39
N SER A 508 -21.60 -11.95 5.00
CA SER A 508 -21.79 -10.64 4.36
C SER A 508 -20.49 -9.89 4.02
N LEU A 509 -19.32 -10.46 4.30
CA LEU A 509 -18.03 -9.80 4.08
C LEU A 509 -17.35 -10.15 2.74
N VAL A 510 -18.05 -10.84 1.83
CA VAL A 510 -17.54 -11.17 0.49
C VAL A 510 -17.76 -10.00 -0.45
N ALA A 511 -16.72 -9.64 -1.23
CA ALA A 511 -16.85 -8.67 -2.33
C ALA A 511 -17.54 -9.32 -3.53
N ALA A 512 -18.61 -8.72 -4.04
CA ALA A 512 -19.42 -9.29 -5.12
C ALA A 512 -19.88 -8.30 -6.19
N CYS A 513 -19.51 -7.01 -6.10
CA CYS A 513 -19.88 -6.01 -7.10
C CYS A 513 -19.08 -6.13 -8.39
N ASP A 514 -19.70 -5.73 -9.49
CA ASP A 514 -19.05 -5.70 -10.82
C ASP A 514 -18.24 -4.44 -11.06
N ARG A 515 -18.68 -3.31 -10.54
CA ARG A 515 -18.06 -1.98 -10.75
C ARG A 515 -18.01 -1.17 -9.47
N VAL A 516 -17.05 -0.26 -9.44
CA VAL A 516 -16.87 0.73 -8.37
C VAL A 516 -16.55 2.09 -8.95
N ILE A 517 -17.03 3.14 -8.28
CA ILE A 517 -16.61 4.52 -8.45
C ILE A 517 -16.42 5.15 -7.07
N LEU A 518 -15.34 5.90 -6.88
CA LEU A 518 -14.97 6.49 -5.60
C LEU A 518 -14.30 7.83 -5.82
N LEU A 519 -14.81 8.85 -5.14
CA LEU A 519 -14.22 10.17 -5.01
C LEU A 519 -13.72 10.35 -3.59
N GLN A 520 -12.47 10.75 -3.44
CA GLN A 520 -11.85 11.01 -2.15
C GLN A 520 -11.21 12.40 -2.17
N ALA A 521 -11.44 13.16 -1.12
CA ALA A 521 -10.81 14.45 -0.88
C ALA A 521 -10.15 14.45 0.48
N GLU A 522 -8.97 15.05 0.57
CA GLU A 522 -8.22 15.16 1.81
C GLU A 522 -7.56 16.54 1.88
N TYR A 523 -7.81 17.26 2.97
CA TYR A 523 -7.06 18.43 3.33
C TYR A 523 -6.13 18.09 4.48
N ARG A 524 -4.84 18.47 4.38
CA ARG A 524 -3.84 18.36 5.44
C ARG A 524 -3.25 19.72 5.74
N GLY A 525 -3.30 20.10 7.01
CA GLY A 525 -2.71 21.34 7.51
C GLY A 525 -1.69 21.04 8.59
N HIS A 526 -0.43 21.42 8.36
CA HIS A 526 0.64 21.24 9.36
C HIS A 526 0.45 22.21 10.52
N ILE A 527 0.44 21.68 11.73
CA ILE A 527 0.39 22.48 12.98
C ILE A 527 1.82 22.59 13.51
N SER A 528 2.38 23.80 13.47
CA SER A 528 3.65 24.07 14.15
C SER A 528 3.41 24.32 15.64
N LEU A 529 3.89 23.42 16.49
CA LEU A 529 3.84 23.57 17.93
C LEU A 529 5.14 24.24 18.41
N HIS A 530 5.06 25.50 18.79
CA HIS A 530 6.15 26.21 19.44
C HIS A 530 5.97 26.14 20.95
N TRP A 531 6.76 25.35 21.63
CA TRP A 531 6.83 25.37 23.08
C TRP A 531 7.82 26.45 23.50
N ALA A 532 7.32 27.59 23.96
CA ALA A 532 8.14 28.59 24.60
C ALA A 532 8.37 28.16 26.06
N TYR A 533 9.49 27.52 26.35
CA TYR A 533 9.98 27.36 27.70
C TYR A 533 10.73 28.64 28.09
N SER A 534 10.18 29.47 28.94
CA SER A 534 10.90 30.62 29.46
C SER A 534 11.81 30.16 30.61
N SER A 535 13.07 29.86 30.33
CA SER A 535 14.09 29.77 31.36
C SER A 535 14.68 31.17 31.60
N SER A 536 14.82 31.52 32.87
CA SER A 536 15.37 32.80 33.28
C SER A 536 16.91 32.87 33.23
N ARG A 537 17.57 31.91 32.51
CA ARG A 537 19.02 31.88 32.36
C ARG A 537 19.44 32.18 30.93
N PRO A 538 20.33 33.16 30.68
CA PRO A 538 20.80 33.53 29.37
C PRO A 538 21.63 32.45 28.61
N GLU A 539 22.14 31.46 29.36
CA GLU A 539 23.03 30.42 28.83
C GLU A 539 22.30 29.27 28.11
N ASP A 540 20.97 29.26 28.15
CA ASP A 540 20.14 28.20 27.59
C ASP A 540 19.60 28.52 26.18
N GLU A 541 20.14 29.52 25.51
CA GLU A 541 19.67 29.91 24.16
C GLU A 541 19.98 28.84 23.10
N GLU A 542 21.04 28.05 23.28
CA GLU A 542 21.35 26.88 22.43
C GLU A 542 20.39 25.69 22.70
N ALA A 543 19.89 25.56 23.93
CA ALA A 543 18.91 24.52 24.26
C ALA A 543 17.51 24.82 23.68
N ARG A 544 17.20 26.09 23.37
CA ARG A 544 15.93 26.49 22.74
C ARG A 544 15.76 25.97 21.31
N SER A 545 16.84 25.70 20.59
CA SER A 545 16.81 25.19 19.21
C SER A 545 16.52 23.68 19.13
N LEU A 546 16.64 22.92 20.22
CA LEU A 546 16.57 21.46 20.22
C LEU A 546 15.15 20.90 20.40
N LEU A 547 14.14 21.73 20.68
CA LEU A 547 12.76 21.29 20.97
C LEU A 547 11.73 21.83 19.97
N THR A 548 12.10 22.13 18.74
CA THR A 548 11.14 22.31 17.66
C THR A 548 10.61 20.93 17.25
N LEU A 549 9.67 20.41 18.03
CA LEU A 549 8.92 19.23 17.65
C LEU A 549 8.12 19.58 16.40
N GLN A 550 8.41 18.91 15.30
CA GLN A 550 7.55 18.94 14.14
C GLN A 550 6.14 18.54 14.60
N GLY A 551 5.19 19.48 14.57
CA GLY A 551 3.83 19.25 14.99
C GLY A 551 3.12 18.26 14.06
N PRO A 552 1.95 17.78 14.47
CA PRO A 552 1.14 16.90 13.64
C PRO A 552 0.48 17.65 12.48
N ASP A 553 0.07 16.90 11.48
CA ASP A 553 -0.87 17.37 10.47
C ASP A 553 -2.32 17.17 10.97
N LEU A 554 -3.13 18.21 10.91
CA LEU A 554 -4.59 18.08 11.01
C LEU A 554 -5.10 17.64 9.65
N VAL A 555 -5.90 16.57 9.62
CA VAL A 555 -6.42 15.97 8.40
C VAL A 555 -7.94 16.01 8.40
N VAL A 556 -8.51 16.52 7.31
CA VAL A 556 -9.95 16.49 7.04
C VAL A 556 -10.20 15.61 5.84
N LEU A 557 -11.11 14.64 5.96
CA LEU A 557 -11.45 13.66 4.93
C LEU A 557 -12.88 13.85 4.48
N ALA A 558 -13.12 13.70 3.17
CA ALA A 558 -14.44 13.58 2.58
C ALA A 558 -14.40 12.52 1.48
N ASN A 559 -15.30 11.55 1.52
CA ASN A 559 -15.38 10.49 0.53
C ASN A 559 -16.81 10.31 0.06
N ALA A 560 -16.98 9.95 -1.21
CA ALA A 560 -18.25 9.55 -1.78
C ALA A 560 -18.01 8.47 -2.84
N GLY A 561 -18.88 7.47 -2.90
CA GLY A 561 -18.73 6.41 -3.89
C GLY A 561 -19.87 5.42 -3.90
N GLN A 562 -19.80 4.51 -4.86
CA GLN A 562 -20.75 3.42 -5.01
C GLN A 562 -20.07 2.22 -5.65
N ALA A 563 -20.47 1.03 -5.20
CA ALA A 563 -20.18 -0.24 -5.87
C ALA A 563 -21.49 -0.90 -6.26
N TRP A 564 -21.57 -1.52 -7.44
CA TRP A 564 -22.83 -2.03 -7.98
C TRP A 564 -22.68 -3.25 -8.88
N LEU A 565 -23.78 -3.98 -9.04
CA LEU A 565 -23.94 -5.04 -10.03
C LEU A 565 -24.38 -4.46 -11.38
N VAL A 566 -23.80 -4.93 -12.48
CA VAL A 566 -24.17 -4.55 -13.85
C VAL A 566 -25.22 -5.53 -14.41
N GLY A 567 -26.16 -5.02 -15.17
CA GLY A 567 -27.15 -5.81 -15.88
C GLY A 567 -28.57 -5.24 -15.85
N SER A 568 -29.54 -6.09 -16.19
CA SER A 568 -30.97 -5.80 -16.12
C SER A 568 -31.57 -6.55 -14.94
N GLY A 569 -32.55 -5.94 -14.28
CA GLY A 569 -33.26 -6.53 -13.13
C GLY A 569 -33.10 -5.75 -11.82
N PRO A 570 -33.79 -6.16 -10.77
CA PRO A 570 -33.75 -5.48 -9.48
C PRO A 570 -32.34 -5.39 -8.90
N GLY A 571 -31.95 -4.21 -8.41
CA GLY A 571 -30.62 -3.98 -7.79
C GLY A 571 -29.44 -3.95 -8.77
N ARG A 572 -29.67 -3.98 -10.08
CA ARG A 572 -28.65 -3.91 -11.12
C ARG A 572 -28.74 -2.59 -11.88
N VAL A 573 -27.59 -2.11 -12.35
CA VAL A 573 -27.48 -0.90 -13.17
C VAL A 573 -27.12 -1.32 -14.60
N PRO A 574 -27.83 -0.83 -15.64
CA PRO A 574 -27.46 -1.11 -17.02
C PRO A 574 -26.01 -0.75 -17.33
N SER A 575 -25.36 -1.51 -18.20
CA SER A 575 -23.92 -1.38 -18.51
C SER A 575 -23.51 0.00 -19.03
N ASN A 576 -24.42 0.71 -19.68
CA ASN A 576 -24.25 2.05 -20.26
C ASN A 576 -24.66 3.19 -19.33
N ARG A 577 -25.01 2.92 -18.06
CA ARG A 577 -25.42 3.92 -17.08
C ARG A 577 -24.57 3.86 -15.82
N LEU A 578 -24.48 4.99 -15.14
CA LEU A 578 -23.94 5.08 -13.78
C LEU A 578 -25.10 5.00 -12.76
N PRO A 579 -24.83 4.56 -11.53
CA PRO A 579 -25.80 4.62 -10.44
C PRO A 579 -26.25 6.06 -10.21
N THR A 580 -27.51 6.23 -9.79
CA THR A 580 -28.04 7.55 -9.40
C THR A 580 -27.28 8.07 -8.18
N LEU A 581 -27.04 9.38 -8.11
CA LEU A 581 -26.31 10.00 -6.99
C LEU A 581 -27.00 9.73 -5.63
N SER A 582 -28.31 9.52 -5.60
CA SER A 582 -29.05 9.17 -4.38
C SER A 582 -28.68 7.80 -3.80
N SER A 583 -28.04 6.92 -4.59
CA SER A 583 -27.56 5.61 -4.12
C SER A 583 -26.12 5.63 -3.63
N TRP A 584 -25.43 6.77 -3.78
CA TRP A 584 -24.03 6.88 -3.34
C TRP A 584 -23.96 6.96 -1.82
N ILE A 585 -22.96 6.31 -1.27
CA ILE A 585 -22.58 6.44 0.13
C ILE A 585 -21.49 7.50 0.28
N ALA A 586 -21.55 8.25 1.38
CA ALA A 586 -20.59 9.31 1.67
C ALA A 586 -20.21 9.35 3.14
N ASP A 587 -18.97 9.70 3.45
CA ASP A 587 -18.49 9.91 4.80
C ASP A 587 -17.61 11.16 4.93
N LEU A 588 -17.51 11.65 6.16
CA LEU A 588 -16.62 12.72 6.57
C LEU A 588 -15.78 12.26 7.75
N GLY A 589 -14.54 12.72 7.81
CA GLY A 589 -13.63 12.36 8.90
C GLY A 589 -12.65 13.46 9.24
N LEU A 590 -12.15 13.38 10.47
CA LEU A 590 -11.10 14.21 11.02
C LEU A 590 -9.98 13.31 11.55
N GLY A 591 -8.75 13.77 11.44
CA GLY A 591 -7.61 13.02 11.94
C GLY A 591 -6.43 13.89 12.30
N ILE A 592 -5.51 13.26 13.01
CA ILE A 592 -4.20 13.82 13.36
C ILE A 592 -3.16 12.82 12.85
N ASP A 593 -2.21 13.30 12.08
CA ASP A 593 -1.16 12.49 11.46
C ASP A 593 0.23 13.01 11.87
N TRP A 594 1.05 12.14 12.44
CA TRP A 594 2.46 12.40 12.74
C TRP A 594 3.33 11.65 11.77
N GLY A 595 3.61 12.31 10.65
CA GLY A 595 4.54 11.77 9.70
C GLY A 595 4.12 10.40 9.12
N GLY A 596 2.82 10.16 8.86
CA GLY A 596 2.24 8.93 8.33
C GLY A 596 1.71 7.96 9.38
N PHE A 597 1.90 8.25 10.67
CA PHE A 597 1.18 7.56 11.73
C PHE A 597 -0.04 8.41 12.12
N GLY A 598 -1.22 8.00 11.67
CA GLY A 598 -2.43 8.80 11.78
C GLY A 598 -3.53 8.14 12.57
N PHE A 599 -4.28 8.96 13.33
CA PHE A 599 -5.51 8.59 14.01
C PHE A 599 -6.66 9.37 13.42
N TYR A 600 -7.69 8.66 13.00
CA TYR A 600 -8.83 9.25 12.29
C TYR A 600 -10.14 8.82 12.94
N VAL A 601 -11.08 9.75 12.99
CA VAL A 601 -12.46 9.50 13.36
C VAL A 601 -13.33 9.87 12.17
N ALA A 602 -14.17 8.96 11.73
CA ALA A 602 -15.02 9.16 10.56
C ALA A 602 -16.47 8.77 10.83
N LYS A 603 -17.40 9.47 10.16
CA LYS A 603 -18.84 9.29 10.27
C LYS A 603 -19.45 9.17 8.88
N ALA A 604 -20.26 8.15 8.67
CA ALA A 604 -21.14 8.05 7.52
C ALA A 604 -22.16 9.20 7.51
N VAL A 605 -22.33 9.84 6.35
CA VAL A 605 -23.27 10.95 6.16
C VAL A 605 -24.62 10.43 5.66
N THR A 606 -24.58 9.40 4.78
CA THR A 606 -25.80 8.89 4.10
C THR A 606 -26.42 7.67 4.77
N ALA A 607 -25.87 7.19 5.88
CA ALA A 607 -26.38 6.03 6.62
C ALA A 607 -26.24 6.24 8.13
N GLY A 608 -27.05 5.52 8.91
CA GLY A 608 -27.05 5.54 10.38
C GLY A 608 -25.89 4.80 11.03
N GLU A 609 -24.73 4.65 10.36
CA GLU A 609 -23.55 3.97 10.89
C GLU A 609 -23.00 4.68 12.14
N PRO A 610 -22.43 3.95 13.10
CA PRO A 610 -21.78 4.54 14.26
C PRO A 610 -20.53 5.34 13.85
N LEU A 611 -20.07 6.22 14.74
CA LEU A 611 -18.76 6.85 14.62
C LEU A 611 -17.68 5.77 14.65
N ARG A 612 -16.71 5.86 13.71
CA ARG A 612 -15.66 4.86 13.57
C ARG A 612 -14.29 5.47 13.80
N PHE A 613 -13.46 4.76 14.52
CA PHE A 613 -12.06 5.09 14.74
C PHE A 613 -11.18 4.22 13.84
N THR A 614 -10.20 4.86 13.20
CA THR A 614 -9.24 4.18 12.31
C THR A 614 -7.83 4.68 12.60
N MET A 615 -6.88 3.77 12.65
CA MET A 615 -5.46 4.06 12.72
C MET A 615 -4.82 3.77 11.37
N ARG A 616 -3.92 4.64 10.91
CA ARG A 616 -3.18 4.49 9.66
C ARG A 616 -1.68 4.50 9.93
N LEU A 617 -0.92 3.72 9.19
CA LEU A 617 0.54 3.64 9.27
C LEU A 617 1.23 4.36 8.10
N ASP A 618 0.46 4.95 7.21
CA ASP A 618 0.96 5.69 6.05
C ASP A 618 -0.06 6.75 5.60
N HIS A 619 0.40 7.68 4.75
CA HIS A 619 -0.50 8.63 4.12
C HIS A 619 -1.51 7.90 3.22
N ARG A 620 -2.71 8.43 3.14
CA ARG A 620 -3.82 7.76 2.47
C ARG A 620 -3.63 7.65 0.95
N PHE A 621 -3.02 8.63 0.29
CA PHE A 621 -2.69 8.61 -1.14
C PHE A 621 -1.50 9.47 -1.49
#